data_692523af29fefa1e3ce8aef20c460e7a
#
_entry.id   692523af29fefa1e3ce8aef20c460e7a
#
_cell.length_a   1.000
_cell.length_b   1.000
_cell.length_c   1.000
_cell.angle_alpha   90.00
_cell.angle_beta   90.00
_cell.angle_gamma   90.00
#
_symmetry.space_group_name_H-M   'P 1'
#
loop_
_entity.id
_entity.type
_entity.pdbx_description
1 polymer ?
#
loop_
_entity_poly.entity_id
_entity_poly.type
_entity_poly.pdbx_seq_one_letter_code
_entity_poly.pdbx_strand_id
1 'polypeptide(L)'
;MTGPIMPTAADRSAMQTGDSRGFTQRWRYGTPTWRHVSEGGFRADRYEVTEIDEADAKAFVQRHHYLSGWPAVLHRLGLLDREAALHDDDIAVDGSPLVGVLVLAVPMNMRVLTNPFPHLVPLRESAEIARLVLTEAVPSNGESFFTAAALRRVAAGGLKGAVMFSDPVPRWRLTENGKVIQTRGHLGIVYQSLSAVYTGRGTARTLTVLPDGTTLTARARSKLLRQESGALGVARRLERLGAPPRPAGQPLGVWLDQSLSQIGAERLPHPGNHRYILRVGRTRAERTRTVIGLKPQPYPKNVPA
;
A
#
# COMPACT_ATOMS: atom_id res chain seq x y z
N MET A 1 9.09 31.51 2.78
CA MET A 1 8.69 30.09 2.66
C MET A 1 9.01 29.62 1.24
N THR A 2 10.01 28.77 1.10
CA THR A 2 10.31 28.14 -0.19
C THR A 2 9.18 27.17 -0.52
N GLY A 3 8.55 27.34 -1.68
CA GLY A 3 7.50 26.41 -2.14
C GLY A 3 8.03 24.97 -2.32
N PRO A 4 7.13 23.99 -2.49
CA PRO A 4 7.53 22.59 -2.65
C PRO A 4 8.47 22.41 -3.83
N ILE A 5 9.60 21.71 -3.60
CA ILE A 5 10.56 21.38 -4.65
C ILE A 5 9.93 20.32 -5.56
N MET A 6 9.65 20.69 -6.80
CA MET A 6 9.06 19.78 -7.77
C MET A 6 10.14 18.98 -8.49
N PRO A 7 9.94 17.66 -8.69
CA PRO A 7 10.90 16.84 -9.42
C PRO A 7 11.04 17.30 -10.88
N THR A 8 12.27 17.43 -11.35
CA THR A 8 12.60 17.72 -12.76
C THR A 8 12.23 16.52 -13.65
N ALA A 9 12.32 16.69 -14.97
CA ALA A 9 12.12 15.57 -15.90
C ALA A 9 13.14 14.43 -15.65
N ALA A 10 14.42 14.80 -15.36
CA ALA A 10 15.46 13.84 -15.03
C ALA A 10 15.18 13.11 -13.71
N ASP A 11 14.70 13.83 -12.68
CA ASP A 11 14.30 13.20 -11.42
C ASP A 11 13.12 12.24 -11.61
N ARG A 12 12.12 12.63 -12.41
CA ARG A 12 11.00 11.76 -12.74
C ARG A 12 11.43 10.50 -13.47
N SER A 13 12.40 10.60 -14.38
CA SER A 13 13.00 9.46 -15.08
C SER A 13 13.74 8.54 -14.09
N ALA A 14 14.57 9.11 -13.22
CA ALA A 14 15.29 8.36 -12.21
C ALA A 14 14.35 7.68 -11.18
N MET A 15 13.27 8.36 -10.78
CA MET A 15 12.22 7.78 -9.94
C MET A 15 11.51 6.59 -10.59
N GLN A 16 11.45 6.54 -11.93
CA GLN A 16 10.92 5.38 -12.66
C GLN A 16 11.83 4.15 -12.52
N THR A 17 13.13 4.37 -12.33
CA THR A 17 14.14 3.32 -12.15
C THR A 17 14.43 3.00 -10.68
N GLY A 18 13.65 3.56 -9.74
CA GLY A 18 13.77 3.30 -8.30
C GLY A 18 14.77 4.16 -7.55
N ASP A 19 15.45 5.07 -8.22
CA ASP A 19 16.25 6.11 -7.59
C ASP A 19 15.35 7.28 -7.22
N SER A 20 15.04 7.44 -5.94
CA SER A 20 14.20 8.53 -5.45
C SER A 20 14.91 9.89 -5.45
N ARG A 21 16.26 9.90 -5.54
CA ARG A 21 17.09 11.12 -5.44
C ARG A 21 16.66 12.07 -4.31
N GLY A 22 16.27 11.52 -3.17
CA GLY A 22 15.80 12.30 -2.03
C GLY A 22 14.31 12.68 -2.09
N PHE A 23 13.58 12.28 -3.09
CA PHE A 23 12.13 12.48 -3.14
C PHE A 23 11.38 11.37 -2.44
N THR A 24 10.38 11.76 -1.64
CA THR A 24 9.42 10.87 -0.98
C THR A 24 8.04 11.05 -1.61
N GLN A 25 7.40 9.94 -1.96
CA GLN A 25 6.07 9.97 -2.56
C GLN A 25 5.00 10.30 -1.51
N ARG A 26 4.05 11.13 -1.91
CA ARG A 26 2.84 11.50 -1.20
C ARG A 26 1.64 11.27 -2.08
N TRP A 27 0.46 11.46 -1.53
CA TRP A 27 -0.78 11.22 -2.26
C TRP A 27 -1.77 12.37 -2.07
N ARG A 28 -2.39 12.78 -3.16
CA ARG A 28 -3.50 13.73 -3.17
C ARG A 28 -4.57 13.22 -4.13
N TYR A 29 -5.72 12.85 -3.60
CA TYR A 29 -6.85 12.33 -4.39
C TYR A 29 -6.46 11.23 -5.39
N GLY A 30 -5.69 10.23 -4.92
CA GLY A 30 -5.19 9.13 -5.76
C GLY A 30 -4.08 9.51 -6.75
N THR A 31 -3.65 10.77 -6.76
CA THR A 31 -2.55 11.26 -7.60
C THR A 31 -1.25 11.33 -6.79
N PRO A 32 -0.13 10.81 -7.32
CA PRO A 32 1.15 10.90 -6.63
C PRO A 32 1.68 12.34 -6.66
N THR A 33 2.08 12.83 -5.49
CA THR A 33 2.84 14.07 -5.30
C THR A 33 4.18 13.74 -4.64
N TRP A 34 5.08 14.71 -4.48
CA TRP A 34 6.43 14.47 -4.03
C TRP A 34 6.88 15.53 -3.03
N ARG A 35 7.66 15.07 -2.05
CA ARG A 35 8.37 15.94 -1.11
C ARG A 35 9.85 15.60 -1.17
N HIS A 36 10.72 16.62 -1.24
CA HIS A 36 12.15 16.40 -1.24
C HIS A 36 12.72 16.45 0.18
N VAL A 37 13.71 15.60 0.48
CA VAL A 37 14.32 15.53 1.81
C VAL A 37 14.96 16.85 2.22
N SER A 38 15.47 17.65 1.26
CA SER A 38 16.07 18.96 1.55
C SER A 38 15.07 20.06 1.92
N GLU A 39 13.77 19.83 1.71
CA GLU A 39 12.73 20.76 2.20
C GLU A 39 12.74 20.83 3.74
N GLY A 40 13.23 19.76 4.41
CA GLY A 40 13.26 19.68 5.85
C GLY A 40 11.88 19.79 6.49
N GLY A 41 11.84 20.42 7.68
CA GLY A 41 10.58 20.88 8.28
C GLY A 41 9.75 19.82 8.98
N PHE A 42 10.19 18.55 9.03
CA PHE A 42 9.48 17.54 9.81
C PHE A 42 9.73 17.77 11.31
N ARG A 43 8.66 18.01 12.05
CA ARG A 43 8.65 18.18 13.50
C ARG A 43 7.74 17.13 14.13
N ALA A 44 8.33 16.23 14.91
CA ALA A 44 7.58 15.12 15.52
C ALA A 44 6.52 15.60 16.53
N ASP A 45 6.79 16.70 17.22
CA ASP A 45 5.92 17.34 18.22
C ASP A 45 4.63 17.93 17.62
N ARG A 46 4.63 18.26 16.32
CA ARG A 46 3.47 18.72 15.58
C ARG A 46 2.42 17.63 15.36
N TYR A 47 2.85 16.37 15.37
CA TYR A 47 1.99 15.26 14.95
C TYR A 47 1.61 14.36 16.11
N GLU A 48 0.35 13.93 16.12
CA GLU A 48 -0.12 12.88 17.01
C GLU A 48 -0.50 11.63 16.22
N VAL A 49 -0.16 10.47 16.80
CA VAL A 49 -0.57 9.16 16.26
C VAL A 49 -1.59 8.53 17.20
N THR A 50 -2.79 8.28 16.70
CA THR A 50 -3.88 7.71 17.49
C THR A 50 -4.63 6.62 16.73
N GLU A 51 -5.38 5.78 17.43
CA GLU A 51 -6.37 4.92 16.78
C GLU A 51 -7.54 5.77 16.31
N ILE A 52 -8.08 5.45 15.14
CA ILE A 52 -9.17 6.18 14.51
C ILE A 52 -10.31 5.24 14.10
N ASP A 53 -11.47 5.78 13.87
CA ASP A 53 -12.63 5.01 13.44
C ASP A 53 -12.45 4.44 12.02
N GLU A 54 -13.15 3.33 11.75
CA GLU A 54 -13.05 2.66 10.45
C GLU A 54 -13.62 3.53 9.33
N ALA A 55 -14.64 4.32 9.61
CA ALA A 55 -15.24 5.22 8.64
C ALA A 55 -14.21 6.26 8.15
N ASP A 56 -13.51 6.91 9.07
CA ASP A 56 -12.50 7.92 8.76
C ASP A 56 -11.29 7.34 8.05
N ALA A 57 -10.76 6.21 8.58
CA ALA A 57 -9.63 5.52 7.96
C ALA A 57 -9.95 5.07 6.53
N LYS A 58 -11.13 4.51 6.31
CA LYS A 58 -11.59 4.04 5.01
C LYS A 58 -11.82 5.20 4.04
N ALA A 59 -12.50 6.26 4.49
CA ALA A 59 -12.73 7.46 3.69
C ALA A 59 -11.40 8.09 3.25
N PHE A 60 -10.43 8.21 4.17
CA PHE A 60 -9.10 8.74 3.87
C PHE A 60 -8.35 7.89 2.84
N VAL A 61 -8.30 6.56 3.03
CA VAL A 61 -7.61 5.65 2.10
C VAL A 61 -8.29 5.66 0.73
N GLN A 62 -9.61 5.65 0.67
CA GLN A 62 -10.35 5.69 -0.59
C GLN A 62 -10.18 7.01 -1.34
N ARG A 63 -10.05 8.12 -0.62
CA ARG A 63 -9.83 9.45 -1.20
C ARG A 63 -8.41 9.63 -1.71
N HIS A 64 -7.41 9.19 -0.97
CA HIS A 64 -6.01 9.53 -1.24
C HIS A 64 -5.19 8.41 -1.88
N HIS A 65 -5.40 7.15 -1.53
CA HIS A 65 -4.55 6.06 -2.00
C HIS A 65 -4.94 5.58 -3.40
N TYR A 66 -3.95 5.22 -4.22
CA TYR A 66 -4.16 4.67 -5.57
C TYR A 66 -4.91 3.32 -5.59
N LEU A 67 -4.90 2.59 -4.48
CA LEU A 67 -5.69 1.37 -4.28
C LEU A 67 -6.86 1.67 -3.36
N SER A 68 -8.05 1.79 -3.92
CA SER A 68 -9.30 2.06 -3.19
C SER A 68 -9.86 0.86 -2.41
N GLY A 69 -9.31 -0.34 -2.64
CA GLY A 69 -9.75 -1.56 -1.94
C GLY A 69 -9.48 -1.49 -0.44
N TRP A 70 -10.49 -1.81 0.38
CA TRP A 70 -10.38 -1.85 1.83
C TRP A 70 -10.08 -3.28 2.31
N PRO A 71 -9.02 -3.51 3.11
CA PRO A 71 -8.66 -4.83 3.62
C PRO A 71 -9.55 -5.25 4.82
N ALA A 72 -9.42 -6.50 5.25
CA ALA A 72 -9.96 -6.94 6.55
C ALA A 72 -9.04 -6.40 7.66
N VAL A 73 -9.50 -5.37 8.37
CA VAL A 73 -8.69 -4.57 9.29
C VAL A 73 -8.55 -5.20 10.66
N LEU A 74 -7.35 -5.10 11.24
CA LEU A 74 -7.07 -5.40 12.65
C LEU A 74 -6.86 -4.11 13.47
N HIS A 75 -6.03 -3.20 12.97
CA HIS A 75 -5.77 -1.90 13.60
C HIS A 75 -5.72 -0.81 12.53
N ARG A 76 -6.12 0.38 12.89
CA ARG A 76 -6.10 1.59 12.06
C ARG A 76 -5.62 2.77 12.87
N LEU A 77 -4.52 3.35 12.41
CA LEU A 77 -3.84 4.45 13.08
C LEU A 77 -3.91 5.67 12.17
N GLY A 78 -4.26 6.82 12.76
CA GLY A 78 -4.23 8.12 12.11
C GLY A 78 -3.01 8.90 12.52
N LEU A 79 -2.49 9.70 11.60
CA LEU A 79 -1.53 10.77 11.85
C LEU A 79 -2.30 12.08 11.80
N LEU A 80 -2.40 12.76 12.92
CA LEU A 80 -3.09 14.04 13.06
C LEU A 80 -2.07 15.17 13.07
N ASP A 81 -2.37 16.26 12.37
CA ASP A 81 -1.57 17.48 12.40
C ASP A 81 -2.18 18.46 13.41
N ARG A 82 -1.53 18.66 14.55
CA ARG A 82 -2.04 19.47 15.67
C ARG A 82 -1.87 20.98 15.48
N GLU A 83 -1.09 21.38 14.48
CA GLU A 83 -0.84 22.80 14.18
C GLU A 83 -1.54 23.29 12.91
N ALA A 84 -2.02 22.38 12.06
CA ALA A 84 -2.71 22.78 10.84
C ALA A 84 -4.15 23.26 11.15
N ALA A 85 -4.57 24.29 10.44
CA ALA A 85 -5.97 24.68 10.42
C ALA A 85 -6.82 23.61 9.72
N LEU A 86 -8.03 23.41 10.22
CA LEU A 86 -8.99 22.51 9.61
C LEU A 86 -9.68 23.21 8.44
N HIS A 87 -9.79 22.53 7.30
CA HIS A 87 -10.51 22.99 6.12
C HIS A 87 -11.76 22.14 5.90
N ASP A 88 -12.72 22.64 5.15
CA ASP A 88 -14.03 21.97 4.93
C ASP A 88 -13.89 20.58 4.30
N ASP A 89 -12.84 20.35 3.51
CA ASP A 89 -12.57 19.07 2.85
C ASP A 89 -11.77 18.08 3.72
N ASP A 90 -11.30 18.49 4.90
CA ASP A 90 -10.50 17.63 5.75
C ASP A 90 -11.36 16.59 6.48
N ILE A 91 -10.78 15.40 6.68
CA ILE A 91 -11.32 14.45 7.65
C ILE A 91 -10.78 14.88 9.02
N ALA A 92 -11.67 15.32 9.88
CA ALA A 92 -11.32 15.78 11.22
C ALA A 92 -11.40 14.65 12.24
N VAL A 93 -10.35 14.48 13.02
CA VAL A 93 -10.31 13.57 14.18
C VAL A 93 -9.84 14.39 15.38
N ASP A 94 -10.59 14.39 16.46
CA ASP A 94 -10.30 15.17 17.69
C ASP A 94 -9.96 16.64 17.40
N GLY A 95 -10.68 17.25 16.46
CA GLY A 95 -10.51 18.67 16.09
C GLY A 95 -9.25 18.98 15.28
N SER A 96 -8.55 17.97 14.77
CA SER A 96 -7.35 18.13 13.93
C SER A 96 -7.50 17.42 12.60
N PRO A 97 -6.88 17.92 11.52
CA PRO A 97 -6.94 17.25 10.23
C PRO A 97 -6.15 15.94 10.26
N LEU A 98 -6.76 14.91 9.69
CA LEU A 98 -6.14 13.60 9.44
C LEU A 98 -5.25 13.72 8.21
N VAL A 99 -3.93 13.60 8.39
CA VAL A 99 -2.94 13.75 7.31
C VAL A 99 -2.23 12.45 6.93
N GLY A 100 -2.50 11.36 7.63
CA GLY A 100 -1.99 10.04 7.29
C GLY A 100 -2.79 8.91 7.92
N VAL A 101 -2.81 7.75 7.23
CA VAL A 101 -3.45 6.52 7.73
C VAL A 101 -2.52 5.34 7.53
N LEU A 102 -2.36 4.54 8.59
CA LEU A 102 -1.70 3.24 8.58
C LEU A 102 -2.71 2.16 8.99
N VAL A 103 -2.82 1.11 8.18
CA VAL A 103 -3.72 -0.01 8.45
C VAL A 103 -2.94 -1.30 8.59
N LEU A 104 -3.11 -1.95 9.74
CA LEU A 104 -2.71 -3.33 9.97
C LEU A 104 -3.91 -4.23 9.67
N ALA A 105 -3.70 -5.30 8.89
CA ALA A 105 -4.78 -6.10 8.36
C ALA A 105 -4.48 -7.60 8.38
N VAL A 106 -5.55 -8.37 8.17
CA VAL A 106 -5.49 -9.81 7.93
C VAL A 106 -4.89 -10.04 6.53
N PRO A 107 -3.80 -10.81 6.40
CA PRO A 107 -3.22 -11.10 5.10
C PRO A 107 -4.11 -12.04 4.29
N MET A 108 -3.96 -12.03 2.97
CA MET A 108 -4.64 -12.96 2.07
C MET A 108 -4.32 -14.44 2.34
N ASN A 109 -3.18 -14.71 2.98
CA ASN A 109 -2.74 -16.05 3.35
C ASN A 109 -2.00 -16.00 4.68
N MET A 110 -2.38 -16.83 5.64
CA MET A 110 -1.77 -16.87 6.97
C MET A 110 -0.27 -17.16 6.95
N ARG A 111 0.25 -17.85 5.92
CA ARG A 111 1.70 -18.08 5.75
C ARG A 111 2.51 -16.77 5.63
N VAL A 112 1.86 -15.66 5.31
CA VAL A 112 2.47 -14.32 5.35
C VAL A 112 2.96 -13.99 6.76
N LEU A 113 2.24 -14.44 7.79
CA LEU A 113 2.58 -14.21 9.20
C LEU A 113 3.32 -15.41 9.83
N THR A 114 2.88 -16.63 9.57
CA THR A 114 3.44 -17.82 10.23
C THR A 114 4.84 -18.18 9.75
N ASN A 115 5.17 -17.94 8.48
CA ASN A 115 6.52 -18.20 7.97
C ASN A 115 7.58 -17.26 8.59
N PRO A 116 7.36 -15.93 8.64
CA PRO A 116 8.33 -15.03 9.28
C PRO A 116 8.31 -15.11 10.80
N PHE A 117 7.18 -15.46 11.43
CA PHE A 117 7.02 -15.47 12.87
C PHE A 117 6.47 -16.82 13.37
N PRO A 118 7.27 -17.90 13.35
CA PRO A 118 6.79 -19.25 13.66
C PRO A 118 6.31 -19.43 15.11
N HIS A 119 6.69 -18.53 16.02
CA HIS A 119 6.35 -18.60 17.46
C HIS A 119 5.33 -17.54 17.89
N LEU A 120 4.84 -16.70 16.98
CA LEU A 120 3.80 -15.73 17.30
C LEU A 120 2.42 -16.25 16.93
N VAL A 121 1.42 -15.86 17.71
CA VAL A 121 0.01 -16.14 17.39
C VAL A 121 -0.42 -15.19 16.25
N PRO A 122 -0.74 -15.72 15.06
CA PRO A 122 -1.16 -14.87 13.93
C PRO A 122 -2.38 -14.02 14.30
N LEU A 123 -2.43 -12.82 13.74
CA LEU A 123 -3.48 -11.81 13.91
C LEU A 123 -3.57 -11.17 15.31
N ARG A 124 -3.10 -11.86 16.35
CA ARG A 124 -3.01 -11.31 17.71
C ARG A 124 -1.64 -10.70 17.99
N GLU A 125 -0.57 -11.42 17.64
CA GLU A 125 0.81 -11.02 17.92
C GLU A 125 1.57 -10.60 16.66
N SER A 126 1.02 -10.85 15.48
CA SER A 126 1.59 -10.42 14.20
C SER A 126 0.50 -10.01 13.20
N ALA A 127 0.82 -9.03 12.35
CA ALA A 127 -0.10 -8.50 11.35
C ALA A 127 0.64 -8.05 10.08
N GLU A 128 -0.11 -7.83 8.98
CA GLU A 128 0.39 -7.21 7.76
C GLU A 128 0.11 -5.70 7.78
N ILE A 129 1.11 -4.84 7.51
CA ILE A 129 0.85 -3.45 7.16
C ILE A 129 0.34 -3.42 5.72
N ALA A 130 -0.98 -3.27 5.58
CA ALA A 130 -1.65 -3.34 4.28
C ALA A 130 -1.79 -1.97 3.60
N ARG A 131 -1.81 -0.88 4.37
CA ARG A 131 -1.87 0.50 3.87
C ARG A 131 -0.98 1.42 4.69
N LEU A 132 -0.27 2.30 4.00
CA LEU A 132 0.45 3.44 4.56
C LEU A 132 0.28 4.59 3.57
N VAL A 133 -0.45 5.61 3.98
CA VAL A 133 -0.81 6.74 3.12
C VAL A 133 -0.57 8.02 3.89
N LEU A 134 0.18 8.96 3.32
CA LEU A 134 0.34 10.30 3.85
C LEU A 134 0.01 11.32 2.76
N THR A 135 -0.61 12.43 3.17
CA THR A 135 -0.87 13.55 2.26
C THR A 135 0.39 14.37 2.00
N GLU A 136 0.34 15.21 0.99
CA GLU A 136 1.44 16.12 0.64
C GLU A 136 1.75 17.17 1.73
N ALA A 137 0.84 17.40 2.68
CA ALA A 137 1.07 18.29 3.81
C ALA A 137 2.18 17.80 4.75
N VAL A 138 2.46 16.48 4.75
CA VAL A 138 3.47 15.87 5.63
C VAL A 138 4.84 15.93 4.98
N PRO A 139 5.86 16.58 5.58
CA PRO A 139 7.23 16.62 5.08
C PRO A 139 7.88 15.24 4.98
N SER A 140 9.05 15.17 4.34
CA SER A 140 9.90 13.98 4.30
C SER A 140 10.20 13.48 5.73
N ASN A 141 10.43 12.17 5.88
CA ASN A 141 10.56 11.43 7.15
C ASN A 141 9.24 11.17 7.91
N GLY A 142 8.12 11.73 7.47
CA GLY A 142 6.81 11.48 8.09
C GLY A 142 6.43 10.00 8.11
N GLU A 143 6.74 9.23 7.05
CA GLU A 143 6.40 7.79 7.00
C GLU A 143 7.13 6.97 8.05
N SER A 144 8.43 7.19 8.20
CA SER A 144 9.22 6.44 9.17
C SER A 144 8.81 6.78 10.59
N PHE A 145 8.57 8.07 10.88
CA PHE A 145 8.02 8.51 12.17
C PHE A 145 6.65 7.86 12.43
N PHE A 146 5.72 8.02 11.50
CA PHE A 146 4.35 7.53 11.64
C PHE A 146 4.33 6.01 11.85
N THR A 147 5.05 5.26 11.00
CA THR A 147 5.10 3.81 11.13
C THR A 147 5.70 3.38 12.47
N ALA A 148 6.78 4.01 12.91
CA ALA A 148 7.40 3.68 14.19
C ALA A 148 6.49 4.01 15.39
N ALA A 149 5.80 5.15 15.35
CA ALA A 149 4.89 5.57 16.41
C ALA A 149 3.63 4.67 16.45
N ALA A 150 3.04 4.38 15.29
CA ALA A 150 1.90 3.47 15.15
C ALA A 150 2.23 2.06 15.69
N LEU A 151 3.37 1.50 15.30
CA LEU A 151 3.78 0.18 15.79
C LEU A 151 4.08 0.16 17.30
N ARG A 152 4.62 1.24 17.87
CA ARG A 152 4.76 1.34 19.35
C ARG A 152 3.41 1.35 20.06
N ARG A 153 2.41 2.01 19.47
CA ARG A 153 1.06 2.06 20.04
C ARG A 153 0.41 0.68 20.07
N VAL A 154 0.42 -0.03 18.95
CA VAL A 154 -0.16 -1.39 18.89
C VAL A 154 0.67 -2.44 19.64
N ALA A 155 1.96 -2.19 19.88
CA ALA A 155 2.77 -3.02 20.75
C ALA A 155 2.26 -3.08 22.20
N ALA A 156 1.61 -2.02 22.67
CA ALA A 156 0.96 -1.99 23.98
C ALA A 156 -0.20 -2.99 24.06
N GLY A 157 -0.89 -3.25 22.94
CA GLY A 157 -1.93 -4.29 22.78
C GLY A 157 -1.39 -5.69 22.52
N GLY A 158 -0.06 -5.89 22.52
CA GLY A 158 0.57 -7.21 22.39
C GLY A 158 1.07 -7.58 21.00
N LEU A 159 1.03 -6.66 20.01
CA LEU A 159 1.64 -6.92 18.71
C LEU A 159 3.17 -7.00 18.83
N LYS A 160 3.77 -8.05 18.28
CA LYS A 160 5.22 -8.34 18.37
C LYS A 160 5.90 -8.40 17.00
N GLY A 161 5.13 -8.54 15.93
CA GLY A 161 5.66 -8.65 14.57
C GLY A 161 4.79 -7.99 13.52
N ALA A 162 5.42 -7.34 12.54
CA ALA A 162 4.73 -6.78 11.37
C ALA A 162 5.42 -7.22 10.08
N VAL A 163 4.61 -7.56 9.07
CA VAL A 163 5.07 -7.88 7.72
C VAL A 163 4.62 -6.79 6.77
N MET A 164 5.49 -6.38 5.87
CA MET A 164 5.22 -5.35 4.87
C MET A 164 5.68 -5.80 3.51
N PHE A 165 4.97 -5.34 2.50
CA PHE A 165 5.31 -5.61 1.11
C PHE A 165 5.50 -4.32 0.33
N SER A 166 6.48 -4.31 -0.57
CA SER A 166 6.58 -3.30 -1.61
C SER A 166 6.50 -3.94 -2.99
N ASP A 167 5.70 -3.33 -3.84
CA ASP A 167 5.50 -3.80 -5.21
C ASP A 167 6.57 -3.14 -6.11
N PRO A 168 7.50 -3.90 -6.70
CA PRO A 168 8.56 -3.33 -7.51
C PRO A 168 8.13 -2.97 -8.94
N VAL A 169 6.93 -3.40 -9.37
CA VAL A 169 6.53 -3.33 -10.77
C VAL A 169 5.65 -2.12 -11.04
N PRO A 170 6.06 -1.20 -11.92
CA PRO A 170 5.21 -0.09 -12.32
C PRO A 170 3.97 -0.61 -13.06
N ARG A 171 2.84 0.08 -12.87
CA ARG A 171 1.59 -0.17 -13.58
C ARG A 171 1.05 1.13 -14.13
N TRP A 172 0.31 1.01 -15.22
CA TRP A 172 -0.25 2.09 -15.98
C TRP A 172 -1.77 1.97 -16.01
N ARG A 173 -2.46 3.08 -16.11
CA ARG A 173 -3.87 3.13 -16.45
C ARG A 173 -4.04 3.81 -17.80
N LEU A 174 -5.03 3.38 -18.56
CA LEU A 174 -5.41 4.02 -19.80
C LEU A 174 -6.32 5.22 -19.48
N THR A 175 -6.05 6.35 -20.12
CA THR A 175 -6.89 7.56 -20.09
C THR A 175 -7.16 7.99 -21.53
N GLU A 176 -8.06 8.93 -21.72
CA GLU A 176 -8.34 9.54 -23.03
C GLU A 176 -7.08 10.13 -23.67
N ASN A 177 -6.14 10.62 -22.85
CA ASN A 177 -4.86 11.21 -23.28
C ASN A 177 -3.71 10.19 -23.31
N GLY A 178 -3.99 8.89 -23.31
CA GLY A 178 -3.00 7.81 -23.36
C GLY A 178 -2.70 7.17 -22.01
N LYS A 179 -1.60 6.42 -21.93
CA LYS A 179 -1.19 5.71 -20.70
C LYS A 179 -0.57 6.65 -19.68
N VAL A 180 -1.08 6.67 -18.47
CA VAL A 180 -0.49 7.38 -17.31
C VAL A 180 -0.09 6.40 -16.21
N ILE A 181 0.96 6.73 -15.45
CA ILE A 181 1.45 5.87 -14.37
C ILE A 181 0.41 5.81 -13.25
N GLN A 182 -0.07 4.62 -12.94
CA GLN A 182 -0.93 4.35 -11.79
C GLN A 182 -0.10 4.06 -10.53
N THR A 183 0.93 3.24 -10.66
CA THR A 183 1.91 2.98 -9.60
C THR A 183 3.29 2.85 -10.23
N ARG A 184 4.29 3.47 -9.60
CA ARG A 184 5.67 3.48 -10.13
C ARG A 184 6.46 2.23 -9.79
N GLY A 185 5.94 1.41 -8.90
CA GLY A 185 6.76 0.43 -8.21
C GLY A 185 7.68 1.09 -7.17
N HIS A 186 8.05 0.38 -6.15
CA HIS A 186 8.96 0.89 -5.13
C HIS A 186 9.73 -0.22 -4.42
N LEU A 187 10.91 0.12 -3.92
CA LEU A 187 11.80 -0.80 -3.21
C LEU A 187 11.48 -0.91 -1.71
N GLY A 188 10.53 -0.14 -1.20
CA GLY A 188 10.22 -0.11 0.23
C GLY A 188 11.26 0.64 1.06
N ILE A 189 11.79 1.75 0.56
CA ILE A 189 12.81 2.57 1.24
C ILE A 189 12.37 2.96 2.66
N VAL A 190 11.08 3.27 2.86
CA VAL A 190 10.52 3.54 4.19
C VAL A 190 10.72 2.37 5.16
N TYR A 191 10.64 1.13 4.69
CA TYR A 191 10.86 -0.06 5.53
C TYR A 191 12.35 -0.27 5.81
N GLN A 192 13.21 0.07 4.86
CA GLN A 192 14.66 0.04 5.04
C GLN A 192 15.11 1.09 6.08
N SER A 193 14.53 2.29 6.04
CA SER A 193 14.82 3.35 7.04
C SER A 193 14.39 2.97 8.46
N LEU A 194 13.42 2.07 8.60
CA LEU A 194 13.00 1.47 9.87
C LEU A 194 13.87 0.27 10.29
N SER A 195 14.92 -0.05 9.54
CA SER A 195 15.77 -1.23 9.75
C SER A 195 14.99 -2.55 9.71
N ALA A 196 13.93 -2.60 8.87
CA ALA A 196 13.16 -3.82 8.67
C ALA A 196 14.02 -4.90 8.00
N VAL A 197 13.92 -6.13 8.47
CA VAL A 197 14.65 -7.26 7.89
C VAL A 197 14.07 -7.58 6.52
N TYR A 198 14.85 -7.43 5.46
CA TYR A 198 14.48 -7.87 4.14
C TYR A 198 14.68 -9.38 4.00
N THR A 199 13.68 -10.09 3.48
CA THR A 199 13.69 -11.56 3.37
C THR A 199 13.40 -12.04 1.95
N GLY A 200 13.77 -11.23 0.97
CA GLY A 200 13.59 -11.56 -0.44
C GLY A 200 12.22 -11.19 -0.99
N ARG A 201 11.92 -11.75 -2.15
CA ARG A 201 10.65 -11.56 -2.85
C ARG A 201 9.63 -12.65 -2.51
N GLY A 202 8.37 -12.33 -2.64
CA GLY A 202 7.29 -13.32 -2.70
C GLY A 202 7.32 -14.13 -4.01
N THR A 203 6.33 -14.98 -4.20
CA THR A 203 6.22 -15.82 -5.40
C THR A 203 6.01 -14.98 -6.66
N ALA A 204 6.79 -15.28 -7.70
CA ALA A 204 6.58 -14.70 -9.03
C ALA A 204 5.22 -15.15 -9.59
N ARG A 205 4.55 -14.26 -10.33
CA ARG A 205 3.22 -14.51 -10.89
C ARG A 205 2.99 -13.65 -12.12
N THR A 206 1.95 -13.96 -12.88
CA THR A 206 1.45 -13.07 -13.93
C THR A 206 0.23 -12.32 -13.41
N LEU A 207 0.24 -11.00 -13.49
CA LEU A 207 -0.90 -10.14 -13.19
C LEU A 207 -1.76 -9.98 -14.44
N THR A 208 -3.07 -9.93 -14.26
CA THR A 208 -4.01 -9.42 -15.28
C THR A 208 -4.31 -7.98 -14.91
N VAL A 209 -3.73 -7.04 -15.65
CA VAL A 209 -3.89 -5.59 -15.44
C VAL A 209 -5.04 -5.11 -16.30
N LEU A 210 -6.00 -4.43 -15.68
CA LEU A 210 -7.16 -3.86 -16.34
C LEU A 210 -6.86 -2.44 -16.85
N PRO A 211 -7.65 -1.88 -17.79
CA PRO A 211 -7.42 -0.54 -18.34
C PRO A 211 -7.32 0.57 -17.30
N ASP A 212 -8.00 0.41 -16.15
CA ASP A 212 -7.95 1.34 -15.01
C ASP A 212 -6.66 1.23 -14.18
N GLY A 213 -5.69 0.41 -14.60
CA GLY A 213 -4.42 0.16 -13.91
C GLY A 213 -4.52 -0.75 -12.69
N THR A 214 -5.71 -1.19 -12.33
CA THR A 214 -5.90 -2.17 -11.25
C THR A 214 -5.73 -3.60 -11.76
N THR A 215 -5.71 -4.57 -10.85
CA THR A 215 -5.55 -5.98 -11.24
C THR A 215 -6.82 -6.79 -11.03
N LEU A 216 -7.12 -7.69 -11.95
CA LEU A 216 -8.04 -8.79 -11.71
C LEU A 216 -7.29 -9.88 -10.94
N THR A 217 -7.51 -9.95 -9.62
CA THR A 217 -6.83 -10.92 -8.77
C THR A 217 -7.27 -12.36 -9.06
N ALA A 218 -6.40 -13.35 -8.78
CA ALA A 218 -6.77 -14.77 -8.90
C ALA A 218 -8.03 -15.11 -8.07
N ARG A 219 -8.19 -14.49 -6.90
CA ARG A 219 -9.40 -14.67 -6.07
C ARG A 219 -10.66 -14.09 -6.72
N ALA A 220 -10.58 -12.90 -7.32
CA ALA A 220 -11.70 -12.29 -8.04
C ALA A 220 -12.09 -13.15 -9.27
N ARG A 221 -11.08 -13.64 -10.03
CA ARG A 221 -11.30 -14.58 -11.14
C ARG A 221 -11.99 -15.86 -10.65
N SER A 222 -11.51 -16.46 -9.57
CA SER A 222 -12.09 -17.67 -8.99
C SER A 222 -13.54 -17.45 -8.53
N LYS A 223 -13.81 -16.33 -7.81
CA LYS A 223 -15.18 -15.98 -7.40
C LYS A 223 -16.13 -15.89 -8.59
N LEU A 224 -15.71 -15.25 -9.66
CA LEU A 224 -16.52 -15.13 -10.88
C LEU A 224 -16.79 -16.51 -11.48
N LEU A 225 -15.76 -17.30 -11.72
CA LEU A 225 -15.88 -18.60 -12.38
C LEU A 225 -16.69 -19.63 -11.58
N ARG A 226 -16.62 -19.55 -10.24
CA ARG A 226 -17.35 -20.43 -9.33
C ARG A 226 -18.70 -19.86 -8.89
N GLN A 227 -19.08 -18.69 -9.37
CA GLN A 227 -20.32 -17.99 -9.01
C GLN A 227 -20.48 -17.80 -7.49
N GLU A 228 -19.36 -17.59 -6.77
CA GLU A 228 -19.35 -17.32 -5.33
C GLU A 228 -19.88 -15.92 -5.01
N SER A 229 -20.17 -15.67 -3.74
CA SER A 229 -20.55 -14.33 -3.24
C SER A 229 -19.58 -13.27 -3.73
N GLY A 230 -20.11 -12.20 -4.34
CA GLY A 230 -19.36 -11.12 -4.98
C GLY A 230 -19.02 -11.33 -6.47
N ALA A 231 -19.38 -12.47 -7.08
CA ALA A 231 -19.16 -12.72 -8.51
C ALA A 231 -19.79 -11.65 -9.40
N LEU A 232 -21.02 -11.23 -9.06
CA LEU A 232 -21.73 -10.17 -9.78
C LEU A 232 -20.99 -8.83 -9.73
N GLY A 233 -20.37 -8.52 -8.59
CA GLY A 233 -19.53 -7.30 -8.45
C GLY A 233 -18.32 -7.31 -9.38
N VAL A 234 -17.69 -8.49 -9.58
CA VAL A 234 -16.58 -8.65 -10.54
C VAL A 234 -17.08 -8.48 -11.97
N ALA A 235 -18.20 -9.08 -12.33
CA ALA A 235 -18.80 -8.95 -13.67
C ALA A 235 -19.13 -7.48 -13.98
N ARG A 236 -19.87 -6.81 -13.11
CA ARG A 236 -20.23 -5.38 -13.24
C ARG A 236 -19.00 -4.47 -13.33
N ARG A 237 -17.91 -4.83 -12.68
CA ARG A 237 -16.65 -4.07 -12.81
C ARG A 237 -16.08 -4.20 -14.22
N LEU A 238 -16.06 -5.40 -14.80
CA LEU A 238 -15.59 -5.61 -16.17
C LEU A 238 -16.50 -4.89 -17.18
N GLU A 239 -17.81 -4.95 -16.99
CA GLU A 239 -18.80 -4.25 -17.83
C GLU A 239 -18.59 -2.72 -17.79
N ARG A 240 -18.33 -2.14 -16.61
CA ARG A 240 -18.00 -0.70 -16.50
C ARG A 240 -16.70 -0.32 -17.19
N LEU A 241 -15.80 -1.26 -17.42
CA LEU A 241 -14.56 -1.08 -18.20
C LEU A 241 -14.76 -1.34 -19.70
N GLY A 242 -16.00 -1.61 -20.14
CA GLY A 242 -16.34 -1.82 -21.53
C GLY A 242 -16.50 -3.27 -21.97
N ALA A 243 -16.49 -4.22 -21.03
CA ALA A 243 -16.83 -5.61 -21.36
C ALA A 243 -18.32 -5.73 -21.74
N PRO A 244 -18.67 -6.56 -22.73
CA PRO A 244 -20.06 -6.79 -23.06
C PRO A 244 -20.78 -7.58 -21.96
N PRO A 245 -22.09 -7.39 -21.77
CA PRO A 245 -22.87 -8.28 -20.92
C PRO A 245 -22.73 -9.73 -21.37
N ARG A 246 -22.72 -10.65 -20.41
CA ARG A 246 -22.64 -12.08 -20.76
C ARG A 246 -23.88 -12.56 -21.48
N PRO A 247 -23.77 -13.10 -22.70
CA PRO A 247 -24.89 -13.72 -23.39
C PRO A 247 -25.48 -14.91 -22.60
N ALA A 248 -26.79 -15.10 -22.69
CA ALA A 248 -27.45 -16.25 -22.07
C ALA A 248 -26.84 -17.57 -22.58
N GLY A 249 -26.55 -18.49 -21.67
CA GLY A 249 -25.97 -19.78 -21.97
C GLY A 249 -24.45 -19.80 -22.25
N GLN A 250 -23.77 -18.65 -22.36
CA GLN A 250 -22.34 -18.64 -22.61
C GLN A 250 -21.58 -19.09 -21.37
N PRO A 251 -20.58 -20.00 -21.46
CA PRO A 251 -19.74 -20.39 -20.34
C PRO A 251 -18.96 -19.17 -19.78
N LEU A 252 -18.93 -19.02 -18.45
CA LEU A 252 -18.29 -17.88 -17.79
C LEU A 252 -16.80 -17.72 -18.12
N GLY A 253 -16.07 -18.83 -18.30
CA GLY A 253 -14.66 -18.78 -18.69
C GLY A 253 -14.45 -18.16 -20.06
N VAL A 254 -15.29 -18.57 -21.04
CA VAL A 254 -15.24 -18.03 -22.41
C VAL A 254 -15.59 -16.55 -22.42
N TRP A 255 -16.68 -16.16 -21.73
CA TRP A 255 -17.08 -14.77 -21.61
C TRP A 255 -15.97 -13.92 -20.96
N LEU A 256 -15.36 -14.43 -19.87
CA LEU A 256 -14.30 -13.71 -19.17
C LEU A 256 -13.08 -13.47 -20.06
N ASP A 257 -12.62 -14.49 -20.77
CA ASP A 257 -11.43 -14.38 -21.62
C ASP A 257 -11.69 -13.43 -22.82
N GLN A 258 -12.89 -13.47 -23.41
CA GLN A 258 -13.32 -12.51 -24.45
C GLN A 258 -13.43 -11.09 -23.90
N SER A 259 -14.05 -10.93 -22.74
CA SER A 259 -14.18 -9.64 -22.06
C SER A 259 -12.82 -9.01 -21.76
N LEU A 260 -11.88 -9.79 -21.21
CA LEU A 260 -10.53 -9.31 -20.93
C LEU A 260 -9.77 -8.87 -22.19
N SER A 261 -9.93 -9.63 -23.29
CA SER A 261 -9.36 -9.23 -24.58
C SER A 261 -9.97 -7.94 -25.11
N GLN A 262 -11.31 -7.84 -25.07
CA GLN A 262 -12.05 -6.69 -25.62
C GLN A 262 -11.75 -5.38 -24.85
N ILE A 263 -11.65 -5.43 -23.53
CA ILE A 263 -11.30 -4.24 -22.74
C ILE A 263 -9.79 -3.90 -22.79
N GLY A 264 -8.97 -4.69 -23.48
CA GLY A 264 -7.53 -4.46 -23.57
C GLY A 264 -6.78 -4.78 -22.27
N ALA A 265 -7.22 -5.78 -21.52
CA ALA A 265 -6.49 -6.22 -20.33
C ALA A 265 -5.12 -6.82 -20.70
N GLU A 266 -4.09 -6.39 -19.98
CA GLU A 266 -2.71 -6.81 -20.24
C GLU A 266 -2.24 -7.90 -19.26
N ARG A 267 -1.41 -8.82 -19.73
CA ARG A 267 -0.73 -9.80 -18.88
C ARG A 267 0.66 -9.30 -18.56
N LEU A 268 0.92 -9.01 -17.28
CA LEU A 268 2.18 -8.45 -16.80
C LEU A 268 2.93 -9.47 -15.93
N PRO A 269 4.12 -9.96 -16.34
CA PRO A 269 4.98 -10.75 -15.48
C PRO A 269 5.37 -9.96 -14.23
N HIS A 270 5.26 -10.60 -13.07
CA HIS A 270 5.54 -9.96 -11.79
C HIS A 270 6.49 -10.84 -10.95
N PRO A 271 7.66 -10.33 -10.57
CA PRO A 271 8.71 -11.12 -9.90
C PRO A 271 8.41 -11.43 -8.42
N GLY A 272 7.27 -11.02 -7.91
CA GLY A 272 6.91 -11.04 -6.49
C GLY A 272 7.22 -9.72 -5.79
N ASN A 273 6.41 -9.39 -4.77
CA ASN A 273 6.63 -8.22 -3.94
C ASN A 273 7.87 -8.42 -3.06
N HIS A 274 8.63 -7.37 -2.80
CA HIS A 274 9.64 -7.36 -1.76
C HIS A 274 8.99 -7.51 -0.39
N ARG A 275 9.53 -8.39 0.45
CA ARG A 275 9.01 -8.66 1.79
C ARG A 275 9.96 -8.14 2.85
N TYR A 276 9.41 -7.33 3.73
CA TYR A 276 10.08 -6.75 4.88
C TYR A 276 9.42 -7.19 6.18
N ILE A 277 10.20 -7.37 7.21
CA ILE A 277 9.75 -7.87 8.51
C ILE A 277 10.27 -6.94 9.60
N LEU A 278 9.38 -6.45 10.45
CA LEU A 278 9.72 -5.67 11.63
C LEU A 278 9.39 -6.44 12.90
N ARG A 279 10.34 -6.46 13.82
CA ARG A 279 10.08 -6.81 15.20
C ARG A 279 9.42 -5.62 15.88
N VAL A 280 8.27 -5.82 16.48
CA VAL A 280 7.48 -4.79 17.14
C VAL A 280 7.63 -4.95 18.66
N GLY A 281 7.70 -3.83 19.37
CA GLY A 281 7.84 -3.79 20.82
C GLY A 281 8.14 -2.38 21.30
N ARG A 282 7.77 -2.07 22.53
CA ARG A 282 7.97 -0.76 23.15
C ARG A 282 9.45 -0.48 23.42
N THR A 283 10.22 -1.55 23.74
CA THR A 283 11.65 -1.47 24.05
C THR A 283 12.48 -2.30 23.07
N ARG A 284 13.78 -2.04 23.03
CA ARG A 284 14.73 -2.86 22.27
C ARG A 284 14.73 -4.31 22.76
N ALA A 285 14.67 -4.52 24.08
CA ALA A 285 14.65 -5.85 24.68
C ALA A 285 13.42 -6.64 24.24
N GLU A 286 12.22 -6.03 24.23
CA GLU A 286 10.99 -6.66 23.73
C GLU A 286 11.16 -7.09 22.26
N ARG A 287 11.65 -6.20 21.41
CA ARG A 287 11.85 -6.52 19.99
C ARG A 287 12.85 -7.65 19.76
N THR A 288 13.94 -7.69 20.53
CA THR A 288 14.98 -8.72 20.39
C THR A 288 14.47 -10.14 20.72
N ARG A 289 13.45 -10.26 21.57
CA ARG A 289 12.83 -11.57 21.91
C ARG A 289 12.05 -12.18 20.76
N THR A 290 11.62 -11.39 19.78
CA THR A 290 10.85 -11.89 18.64
C THR A 290 11.79 -12.57 17.64
N VAL A 291 11.63 -13.88 17.46
CA VAL A 291 12.39 -14.68 16.49
C VAL A 291 11.81 -14.48 15.09
N ILE A 292 12.69 -14.25 14.12
CA ILE A 292 12.34 -14.24 12.70
C ILE A 292 12.81 -15.56 12.08
N GLY A 293 11.86 -16.34 11.56
CA GLY A 293 12.09 -17.67 10.97
C GLY A 293 12.61 -17.64 9.53
N LEU A 294 12.72 -16.46 8.91
CA LEU A 294 13.18 -16.31 7.54
C LEU A 294 14.59 -15.72 7.48
N LYS A 295 15.39 -16.20 6.51
CA LYS A 295 16.77 -15.75 6.30
C LYS A 295 16.80 -14.28 5.84
N PRO A 296 17.57 -13.40 6.51
CA PRO A 296 17.83 -12.04 6.02
C PRO A 296 18.54 -12.08 4.67
N GLN A 297 18.23 -11.09 3.84
CA GLN A 297 18.90 -10.84 2.56
C GLN A 297 19.33 -9.38 2.47
N PRO A 298 20.31 -9.05 1.62
CA PRO A 298 20.69 -7.67 1.36
C PRO A 298 19.50 -6.88 0.80
N TYR A 299 19.36 -5.62 1.19
CA TYR A 299 18.32 -4.75 0.65
C TYR A 299 18.42 -4.64 -0.88
N PRO A 300 17.28 -4.62 -1.58
CA PRO A 300 17.27 -4.36 -3.01
C PRO A 300 17.76 -2.95 -3.30
N LYS A 301 18.66 -2.81 -4.28
CA LYS A 301 19.24 -1.52 -4.67
C LYS A 301 18.59 -0.93 -5.92
N ASN A 302 18.01 -1.76 -6.77
CA ASN A 302 17.42 -1.35 -8.04
C ASN A 302 16.00 -1.91 -8.19
N VAL A 303 15.11 -1.13 -8.78
CA VAL A 303 13.86 -1.66 -9.33
C VAL A 303 14.22 -2.45 -10.58
N PRO A 304 13.70 -3.66 -10.79
CA PRO A 304 13.88 -4.36 -12.05
C PRO A 304 13.34 -3.50 -13.19
N ALA A 305 14.14 -3.40 -14.26
CA ALA A 305 13.71 -2.74 -15.49
C ALA A 305 12.50 -3.48 -16.11
#